data_6b9e6d3eff49bc473b5d20f231622b71
#
_entry.id   6b9e6d3eff49bc473b5d20f231622b71
#
_cell.length_a   1.000
_cell.length_b   1.000
_cell.length_c   1.000
_cell.angle_alpha   90.00
_cell.angle_beta   90.00
_cell.angle_gamma   90.00
#
_symmetry.space_group_name_H-M   'P 1'
#
loop_
_entity.id
_entity.type
_entity.pdbx_description
1 polymer ?
#
loop_
_entity_poly.entity_id
_entity_poly.type
_entity_poly.pdbx_seq_one_letter_code
_entity_poly.pdbx_strand_id
1 'polypeptide(L)'
;ETIADSFASFLYKNGFTRIFSPKIVLAGAEGGANIFQIKYFDRIAYLAQSPQFYKQYGVGIFGRVYDIGPVFRAEKHNTSRHINEYISLDFEMGFIDSYEDIMKTEIAYLKYMIEQLKERNTFELELLETRLPIIGETIPAIKLSEAHQIYFENTKKDFRNEPDLSPEEEKYLTIWS
;
A
#
# COMPACT_ATOMS: atom_id res chain seq x y z
N GLU A 1 13.27 -1.83 -8.85
CA GLU A 1 12.81 -2.34 -10.17
C GLU A 1 12.09 -3.67 -9.99
N THR A 2 12.73 -4.72 -9.47
CA THR A 2 12.15 -6.07 -9.32
C THR A 2 10.81 -6.11 -8.60
N ILE A 3 10.60 -5.28 -7.56
CA ILE A 3 9.32 -5.19 -6.85
C ILE A 3 8.20 -4.72 -7.79
N ALA A 4 8.42 -3.66 -8.56
CA ALA A 4 7.43 -3.12 -9.49
C ALA A 4 7.15 -4.07 -10.67
N ASP A 5 8.19 -4.74 -11.19
CA ASP A 5 8.07 -5.75 -12.24
C ASP A 5 7.30 -6.98 -11.76
N SER A 6 7.57 -7.43 -10.54
CA SER A 6 6.86 -8.56 -9.94
C SER A 6 5.39 -8.22 -9.70
N PHE A 7 5.08 -7.00 -9.26
CA PHE A 7 3.71 -6.53 -9.11
C PHE A 7 2.96 -6.55 -10.45
N ALA A 8 3.54 -5.93 -11.48
CA ALA A 8 2.95 -5.91 -12.80
C ALA A 8 2.73 -7.32 -13.38
N SER A 9 3.75 -8.17 -13.30
CA SER A 9 3.68 -9.52 -13.88
C SER A 9 2.72 -10.43 -13.11
N PHE A 10 2.69 -10.35 -11.77
CA PHE A 10 1.76 -11.10 -10.96
C PHE A 10 0.30 -10.70 -11.26
N LEU A 11 0.00 -9.41 -11.26
CA LEU A 11 -1.35 -8.93 -11.51
C LEU A 11 -1.81 -9.21 -12.94
N TYR A 12 -0.95 -9.03 -13.93
CA TYR A 12 -1.26 -9.38 -15.32
C TYR A 12 -1.64 -10.87 -15.47
N LYS A 13 -0.85 -11.77 -14.86
CA LYS A 13 -1.13 -13.21 -14.86
C LYS A 13 -2.44 -13.57 -14.15
N ASN A 14 -2.89 -12.75 -13.20
CA ASN A 14 -4.13 -12.93 -12.45
C ASN A 14 -5.32 -12.13 -13.01
N GLY A 15 -5.23 -11.71 -14.28
CA GLY A 15 -6.36 -11.11 -15.02
C GLY A 15 -6.61 -9.64 -14.70
N PHE A 16 -5.63 -8.92 -14.17
CA PHE A 16 -5.73 -7.49 -13.98
C PHE A 16 -5.28 -6.73 -15.23
N THR A 17 -6.01 -5.67 -15.56
CA THR A 17 -5.69 -4.74 -16.63
C THR A 17 -4.90 -3.56 -16.08
N ARG A 18 -3.75 -3.25 -16.67
CA ARG A 18 -3.01 -2.04 -16.33
C ARG A 18 -3.73 -0.81 -16.84
N ILE A 19 -3.88 0.19 -15.98
CA ILE A 19 -4.34 1.53 -16.33
C ILE A 19 -3.22 2.54 -16.14
N PHE A 20 -3.38 3.72 -16.76
CA PHE A 20 -2.45 4.84 -16.65
C PHE A 20 -3.25 6.07 -16.23
N SER A 21 -3.22 6.40 -14.96
CA SER A 21 -3.98 7.49 -14.39
C SER A 21 -3.27 8.84 -14.53
N PRO A 22 -4.00 9.93 -14.79
CA PRO A 22 -3.45 11.28 -14.74
C PRO A 22 -2.90 11.62 -13.35
N LYS A 23 -1.82 12.41 -13.30
CA LYS A 23 -1.18 12.85 -12.05
C LYS A 23 -1.45 14.33 -11.73
N ILE A 24 -1.99 15.09 -12.67
CA ILE A 24 -2.60 16.40 -12.43
C ILE A 24 -4.10 16.24 -12.51
N VAL A 25 -4.81 16.54 -11.43
CA VAL A 25 -6.23 16.24 -11.25
C VAL A 25 -7.00 17.47 -10.78
N LEU A 26 -8.33 17.46 -10.96
CA LEU A 26 -9.19 18.58 -10.57
C LEU A 26 -9.56 18.60 -9.09
N ALA A 27 -9.47 17.45 -8.41
CA ALA A 27 -9.80 17.33 -6.99
C ALA A 27 -8.96 16.23 -6.33
N GLY A 28 -8.82 16.28 -5.01
CA GLY A 28 -8.23 15.19 -4.24
C GLY A 28 -9.11 13.94 -4.29
N ALA A 29 -8.51 12.78 -4.42
CA ALA A 29 -9.19 11.50 -4.44
C ALA A 29 -9.53 10.97 -3.04
N GLU A 30 -8.72 11.36 -2.05
CA GLU A 30 -8.88 10.98 -0.65
C GLU A 30 -9.26 12.21 0.16
N GLY A 31 -10.30 12.10 1.00
CA GLY A 31 -10.72 13.19 1.89
C GLY A 31 -9.62 13.50 2.89
N GLY A 32 -9.09 14.73 2.84
CA GLY A 32 -8.08 15.19 3.78
C GLY A 32 -7.30 16.39 3.25
N ALA A 33 -6.76 17.19 4.17
CA ALA A 33 -6.15 18.48 3.88
C ALA A 33 -4.75 18.41 3.23
N ASN A 34 -4.19 17.23 3.01
CA ASN A 34 -2.77 17.05 2.67
C ASN A 34 -2.55 16.82 1.17
N ILE A 35 -3.02 17.76 0.34
CA ILE A 35 -2.83 17.71 -1.11
C ILE A 35 -1.98 18.89 -1.60
N PHE A 36 -1.12 18.65 -2.56
CA PHE A 36 -0.38 19.71 -3.25
C PHE A 36 -1.28 20.39 -4.28
N GLN A 37 -1.43 21.70 -4.13
CA GLN A 37 -2.07 22.58 -5.12
C GLN A 37 -1.04 23.10 -6.10
N ILE A 38 -1.38 23.13 -7.38
CA ILE A 38 -0.56 23.70 -8.43
C ILE A 38 -1.36 24.74 -9.24
N LYS A 39 -0.70 25.77 -9.71
CA LYS A 39 -1.29 26.71 -10.67
C LYS A 39 -1.33 26.04 -12.05
N TYR A 40 -2.51 25.87 -12.58
CA TYR A 40 -2.75 25.26 -13.88
C TYR A 40 -3.48 26.27 -14.79
N PHE A 41 -2.70 27.05 -15.53
CA PHE A 41 -3.17 28.19 -16.33
C PHE A 41 -3.94 29.21 -15.47
N ASP A 42 -5.24 29.37 -15.69
CA ASP A 42 -6.15 30.31 -15.01
C ASP A 42 -6.90 29.69 -13.82
N ARG A 43 -6.62 28.42 -13.50
CA ARG A 43 -7.28 27.67 -12.43
C ARG A 43 -6.28 26.96 -11.52
N ILE A 44 -6.82 26.37 -10.44
CA ILE A 44 -6.04 25.49 -9.55
C ILE A 44 -6.28 24.05 -9.96
N ALA A 45 -5.22 23.25 -10.00
CA ALA A 45 -5.25 21.81 -10.06
C ALA A 45 -4.49 21.24 -8.86
N TYR A 46 -4.49 19.91 -8.75
CA TYR A 46 -3.87 19.19 -7.64
C TYR A 46 -3.00 18.06 -8.16
N LEU A 47 -1.94 17.72 -7.41
CA LEU A 47 -1.19 16.50 -7.64
C LEU A 47 -1.95 15.30 -7.06
N ALA A 48 -1.99 14.20 -7.80
CA ALA A 48 -2.76 13.03 -7.43
C ALA A 48 -2.22 12.35 -6.16
N GLN A 49 -3.06 12.14 -5.15
CA GLN A 49 -2.73 11.40 -3.93
C GLN A 49 -2.78 9.89 -4.15
N SER A 50 -3.64 9.44 -5.05
CA SER A 50 -3.79 8.05 -5.49
C SER A 50 -4.53 8.00 -6.83
N PRO A 51 -4.52 6.89 -7.56
CA PRO A 51 -5.35 6.68 -8.75
C PRO A 51 -6.79 6.27 -8.43
N GLN A 52 -7.33 6.51 -7.22
CA GLN A 52 -8.55 5.94 -6.68
C GLN A 52 -9.76 6.03 -7.63
N PHE A 53 -10.10 7.22 -8.12
CA PHE A 53 -11.25 7.39 -9.03
C PHE A 53 -11.05 6.62 -10.34
N TYR A 54 -9.86 6.63 -10.89
CA TYR A 54 -9.55 5.93 -12.14
C TYR A 54 -9.56 4.41 -11.97
N LYS A 55 -9.13 3.91 -10.81
CA LYS A 55 -9.25 2.48 -10.47
C LYS A 55 -10.72 2.06 -10.38
N GLN A 56 -11.56 2.85 -9.69
CA GLN A 56 -13.00 2.59 -9.59
C GLN A 56 -13.68 2.57 -10.95
N TYR A 57 -13.39 3.55 -11.84
CA TYR A 57 -13.89 3.52 -13.22
C TYR A 57 -13.37 2.29 -13.98
N GLY A 58 -12.09 1.98 -13.83
CA GLY A 58 -11.48 0.83 -14.49
C GLY A 58 -12.10 -0.49 -14.06
N VAL A 59 -12.43 -0.65 -12.79
CA VAL A 59 -13.12 -1.84 -12.27
C VAL A 59 -14.50 -2.01 -12.89
N GLY A 60 -15.24 -0.92 -13.09
CA GLY A 60 -16.55 -0.97 -13.78
C GLY A 60 -16.47 -1.49 -15.21
N ILE A 61 -15.31 -1.40 -15.87
CA ILE A 61 -15.09 -1.81 -17.25
C ILE A 61 -14.38 -3.17 -17.33
N PHE A 62 -13.32 -3.36 -16.53
CA PHE A 62 -12.40 -4.49 -16.64
C PHE A 62 -12.51 -5.49 -15.47
N GLY A 63 -13.28 -5.17 -14.42
CA GLY A 63 -13.43 -5.98 -13.22
C GLY A 63 -12.23 -5.94 -12.27
N ARG A 64 -11.00 -5.90 -12.81
CA ARG A 64 -9.74 -5.87 -12.06
C ARG A 64 -8.73 -4.99 -12.76
N VAL A 65 -8.16 -4.03 -12.03
CA VAL A 65 -7.19 -3.08 -12.61
C VAL A 65 -6.02 -2.82 -11.67
N TYR A 66 -4.89 -2.33 -12.21
CA TYR A 66 -3.76 -1.85 -11.43
C TYR A 66 -3.10 -0.64 -12.10
N ASP A 67 -2.46 0.19 -11.28
CA ASP A 67 -1.61 1.32 -11.70
C ASP A 67 -0.27 1.25 -10.99
N ILE A 68 0.78 1.65 -11.66
CA ILE A 68 2.12 1.85 -11.09
C ILE A 68 2.55 3.25 -11.53
N GLY A 69 2.64 4.16 -10.58
CA GLY A 69 3.00 5.53 -10.91
C GLY A 69 3.19 6.44 -9.70
N PRO A 70 3.69 7.66 -9.92
CA PRO A 70 3.93 8.59 -8.84
C PRO A 70 2.62 9.04 -8.20
N VAL A 71 2.67 9.20 -6.89
CA VAL A 71 1.62 9.81 -6.06
C VAL A 71 2.23 10.82 -5.11
N PHE A 72 1.42 11.79 -4.67
CA PHE A 72 1.89 12.97 -3.96
C PHE A 72 1.04 13.20 -2.71
N ARG A 73 1.69 13.27 -1.56
CA ARG A 73 1.03 13.53 -0.28
C ARG A 73 1.73 14.70 0.41
N ALA A 74 1.00 15.81 0.62
CA ALA A 74 1.55 17.03 1.23
C ALA A 74 1.63 16.90 2.77
N GLU A 75 2.20 15.79 3.26
CA GLU A 75 2.34 15.54 4.68
C GLU A 75 3.45 16.41 5.27
N LYS A 76 3.15 17.04 6.41
CA LYS A 76 4.08 17.93 7.10
C LYS A 76 5.08 17.19 7.98
N HIS A 77 4.93 15.88 8.11
CA HIS A 77 5.79 15.05 8.94
C HIS A 77 7.05 14.63 8.18
N ASN A 78 8.21 14.90 8.77
CA ASN A 78 9.48 14.41 8.24
C ASN A 78 9.93 13.20 9.07
N THR A 79 9.47 12.03 8.69
CA THR A 79 9.84 10.76 9.34
C THR A 79 10.38 9.79 8.29
N SER A 80 11.01 8.71 8.73
CA SER A 80 11.50 7.65 7.82
C SER A 80 10.39 6.92 7.04
N ARG A 81 9.11 7.15 7.39
CA ARG A 81 7.94 6.52 6.77
C ARG A 81 7.12 7.48 5.89
N HIS A 82 7.37 8.79 5.97
CA HIS A 82 6.59 9.80 5.26
C HIS A 82 7.46 10.50 4.24
N ILE A 83 7.17 10.30 2.98
CA ILE A 83 7.75 11.02 1.85
C ILE A 83 6.62 11.63 1.02
N ASN A 84 6.88 12.81 0.45
CA ASN A 84 5.84 13.58 -0.24
C ASN A 84 5.59 13.12 -1.67
N GLU A 85 6.51 12.34 -2.24
CA GLU A 85 6.38 11.74 -3.58
C GLU A 85 6.97 10.34 -3.57
N TYR A 86 6.24 9.37 -4.07
CA TYR A 86 6.71 7.99 -4.23
C TYR A 86 5.96 7.28 -5.36
N ILE A 87 6.54 6.17 -5.83
CA ILE A 87 5.88 5.30 -6.80
C ILE A 87 4.95 4.36 -6.03
N SER A 88 3.66 4.53 -6.25
CA SER A 88 2.62 3.66 -5.69
C SER A 88 2.41 2.44 -6.56
N LEU A 89 2.14 1.32 -5.89
CA LEU A 89 1.71 0.06 -6.47
C LEU A 89 0.26 -0.16 -6.05
N ASP A 90 -0.65 0.16 -6.93
CA ASP A 90 -2.09 0.19 -6.66
C ASP A 90 -2.83 -0.88 -7.45
N PHE A 91 -3.71 -1.63 -6.82
CA PHE A 91 -4.69 -2.45 -7.54
C PHE A 91 -6.10 -2.27 -6.97
N GLU A 92 -7.09 -2.62 -7.77
CA GLU A 92 -8.50 -2.56 -7.42
C GLU A 92 -9.22 -3.78 -7.98
N MET A 93 -10.12 -4.37 -7.20
CA MET A 93 -10.92 -5.53 -7.57
C MET A 93 -12.40 -5.25 -7.35
N GLY A 94 -13.22 -5.52 -8.35
CA GLY A 94 -14.66 -5.59 -8.20
C GLY A 94 -15.16 -7.01 -8.16
N PHE A 95 -16.47 -7.16 -7.90
CA PHE A 95 -17.15 -8.46 -7.86
C PHE A 95 -16.54 -9.44 -6.87
N ILE A 96 -16.15 -8.91 -5.71
CA ILE A 96 -15.61 -9.67 -4.57
C ILE A 96 -16.73 -9.95 -3.56
N ASP A 97 -16.61 -11.06 -2.84
CA ASP A 97 -17.56 -11.41 -1.79
C ASP A 97 -17.24 -10.67 -0.48
N SER A 98 -15.96 -10.45 -0.21
CA SER A 98 -15.51 -9.76 0.99
C SER A 98 -14.08 -9.20 0.84
N TYR A 99 -13.60 -8.46 1.83
CA TYR A 99 -12.23 -7.94 1.87
C TYR A 99 -11.17 -9.06 1.93
N GLU A 100 -11.53 -10.27 2.37
CA GLU A 100 -10.59 -11.41 2.38
C GLU A 100 -10.12 -11.79 0.98
N ASP A 101 -10.88 -11.50 -0.07
CA ASP A 101 -10.43 -11.72 -1.44
C ASP A 101 -9.27 -10.81 -1.84
N ILE A 102 -9.27 -9.57 -1.33
CA ILE A 102 -8.16 -8.64 -1.48
C ILE A 102 -6.96 -9.13 -0.68
N MET A 103 -7.16 -9.52 0.59
CA MET A 103 -6.09 -10.05 1.45
C MET A 103 -5.42 -11.29 0.84
N LYS A 104 -6.20 -12.23 0.30
CA LYS A 104 -5.66 -13.41 -0.41
C LYS A 104 -4.79 -13.02 -1.61
N THR A 105 -5.25 -12.04 -2.39
CA THR A 105 -4.50 -11.54 -3.54
C THR A 105 -3.19 -10.86 -3.10
N GLU A 106 -3.23 -10.07 -2.04
CA GLU A 106 -2.06 -9.42 -1.46
C GLU A 106 -1.04 -10.44 -0.93
N ILE A 107 -1.48 -11.44 -0.14
CA ILE A 107 -0.62 -12.50 0.38
C ILE A 107 0.05 -13.26 -0.78
N ALA A 108 -0.72 -13.61 -1.80
CA ALA A 108 -0.17 -14.31 -2.97
C ALA A 108 0.86 -13.45 -3.74
N TYR A 109 0.59 -12.15 -3.87
CA TYR A 109 1.56 -11.22 -4.45
C TYR A 109 2.83 -11.12 -3.60
N LEU A 110 2.71 -10.94 -2.28
CA LEU A 110 3.88 -10.81 -1.40
C LEU A 110 4.77 -12.06 -1.47
N LYS A 111 4.22 -13.25 -1.48
CA LYS A 111 4.96 -14.51 -1.68
C LYS A 111 5.70 -14.50 -3.02
N TYR A 112 4.98 -14.19 -4.10
CA TYR A 112 5.57 -14.11 -5.44
C TYR A 112 6.70 -13.09 -5.52
N MET A 113 6.51 -11.90 -4.96
CA MET A 113 7.52 -10.82 -4.92
C MET A 113 8.79 -11.28 -4.19
N ILE A 114 8.64 -11.94 -3.03
CA ILE A 114 9.78 -12.44 -2.24
C ILE A 114 10.57 -13.49 -3.03
N GLU A 115 9.89 -14.39 -3.73
CA GLU A 115 10.54 -15.36 -4.60
C GLU A 115 11.33 -14.67 -5.73
N GLN A 116 10.71 -13.67 -6.38
CA GLN A 116 11.39 -12.90 -7.43
C GLN A 116 12.61 -12.12 -6.89
N LEU A 117 12.53 -11.57 -5.67
CA LEU A 117 13.67 -10.91 -5.05
C LEU A 117 14.81 -11.89 -4.73
N LYS A 118 14.51 -13.06 -4.21
CA LYS A 118 15.51 -14.10 -3.94
C LYS A 118 16.20 -14.59 -5.21
N GLU A 119 15.44 -14.74 -6.29
CA GLU A 119 15.95 -15.23 -7.56
C GLU A 119 16.80 -14.19 -8.30
N ARG A 120 16.35 -12.93 -8.32
CA ARG A 120 16.88 -11.89 -9.20
C ARG A 120 17.85 -10.92 -8.51
N ASN A 121 17.83 -10.84 -7.17
CA ASN A 121 18.53 -9.81 -6.40
C ASN A 121 19.43 -10.40 -5.28
N THR A 122 19.96 -11.59 -5.46
CA THR A 122 20.84 -12.24 -4.45
C THR A 122 22.01 -11.34 -4.07
N PHE A 123 22.69 -10.74 -5.04
CA PHE A 123 23.83 -9.86 -4.80
C PHE A 123 23.44 -8.61 -3.99
N GLU A 124 22.34 -7.94 -4.34
CA GLU A 124 21.89 -6.74 -3.64
C GLU A 124 21.41 -7.05 -2.23
N LEU A 125 20.76 -8.19 -2.02
CA LEU A 125 20.32 -8.64 -0.70
C LEU A 125 21.50 -8.93 0.23
N GLU A 126 22.53 -9.57 -0.30
CA GLU A 126 23.78 -9.82 0.43
C GLU A 126 24.53 -8.52 0.74
N LEU A 127 24.68 -7.63 -0.25
CA LEU A 127 25.37 -6.34 -0.10
C LEU A 127 24.71 -5.44 0.97
N LEU A 128 23.36 -5.45 1.01
CA LEU A 128 22.58 -4.66 1.96
C LEU A 128 22.34 -5.37 3.29
N GLU A 129 22.85 -6.59 3.46
CA GLU A 129 22.61 -7.45 4.64
C GLU A 129 21.11 -7.54 5.00
N THR A 130 20.25 -7.53 3.96
CA THR A 130 18.81 -7.46 4.13
C THR A 130 18.22 -8.85 4.32
N ARG A 131 17.40 -8.99 5.38
CA ARG A 131 16.60 -10.19 5.58
C ARG A 131 15.19 -9.96 5.02
N LEU A 132 14.79 -10.82 4.08
CA LEU A 132 13.42 -10.80 3.56
C LEU A 132 12.44 -11.38 4.60
N PRO A 133 11.22 -10.81 4.71
CA PRO A 133 10.20 -11.36 5.59
C PRO A 133 9.78 -12.76 5.14
N ILE A 134 9.39 -13.58 6.09
CA ILE A 134 8.80 -14.91 5.85
C ILE A 134 7.29 -14.74 5.81
N ILE A 135 6.68 -15.02 4.67
CA ILE A 135 5.22 -14.97 4.52
C ILE A 135 4.67 -16.39 4.66
N GLY A 136 3.92 -16.63 5.72
CA GLY A 136 3.23 -17.89 5.98
C GLY A 136 2.11 -18.19 4.96
N GLU A 137 1.39 -19.28 5.12
CA GLU A 137 0.21 -19.57 4.28
C GLU A 137 -0.90 -18.55 4.51
N THR A 138 -1.03 -18.08 5.74
CA THR A 138 -1.94 -17.00 6.13
C THR A 138 -1.17 -15.95 6.92
N ILE A 139 -1.56 -14.68 6.76
CA ILE A 139 -1.11 -13.59 7.64
C ILE A 139 -2.14 -13.48 8.76
N PRO A 140 -1.74 -13.48 10.05
CA PRO A 140 -2.67 -13.32 11.15
C PRO A 140 -3.47 -12.03 11.03
N ALA A 141 -4.78 -12.11 11.21
CA ALA A 141 -5.67 -10.96 11.22
C ALA A 141 -6.28 -10.82 12.62
N ILE A 142 -6.02 -9.68 13.26
CA ILE A 142 -6.55 -9.32 14.57
C ILE A 142 -7.34 -8.02 14.49
N LYS A 143 -8.31 -7.84 15.37
CA LYS A 143 -9.04 -6.57 15.47
C LYS A 143 -8.14 -5.49 16.06
N LEU A 144 -8.34 -4.24 15.67
CA LEU A 144 -7.61 -3.10 16.23
C LEU A 144 -7.69 -3.06 17.77
N SER A 145 -8.89 -3.29 18.33
CA SER A 145 -9.07 -3.35 19.78
C SER A 145 -8.29 -4.47 20.45
N GLU A 146 -8.11 -5.60 19.77
CA GLU A 146 -7.30 -6.73 20.25
C GLU A 146 -5.80 -6.38 20.17
N ALA A 147 -5.37 -5.75 19.10
CA ALA A 147 -4.00 -5.26 18.95
C ALA A 147 -3.62 -4.29 20.07
N HIS A 148 -4.45 -3.29 20.37
CA HIS A 148 -4.27 -2.38 21.50
C HIS A 148 -4.22 -3.12 22.85
N GLN A 149 -5.09 -4.12 23.04
CA GLN A 149 -5.13 -4.91 24.27
C GLN A 149 -3.85 -5.71 24.47
N ILE A 150 -3.36 -6.39 23.42
CA ILE A 150 -2.09 -7.13 23.44
C ILE A 150 -0.94 -6.21 23.83
N TYR A 151 -0.89 -5.02 23.24
CA TYR A 151 0.15 -4.03 23.56
C TYR A 151 0.07 -3.55 25.00
N PHE A 152 -1.14 -3.20 25.46
CA PHE A 152 -1.37 -2.76 26.85
C PHE A 152 -0.98 -3.83 27.89
N GLU A 153 -1.37 -5.08 27.67
CA GLU A 153 -1.05 -6.17 28.60
C GLU A 153 0.45 -6.39 28.77
N ASN A 154 1.21 -6.19 27.71
CA ASN A 154 2.66 -6.45 27.73
C ASN A 154 3.50 -5.23 28.11
N THR A 155 3.03 -4.01 27.79
CA THR A 155 3.82 -2.78 28.01
C THR A 155 3.29 -1.87 29.10
N LYS A 156 2.03 -2.05 29.51
CA LYS A 156 1.25 -1.17 30.41
C LYS A 156 1.02 0.26 29.88
N LYS A 157 1.38 0.52 28.63
CA LYS A 157 1.04 1.78 27.94
C LYS A 157 -0.35 1.65 27.33
N ASP A 158 -1.21 2.62 27.58
CA ASP A 158 -2.64 2.55 27.21
C ASP A 158 -2.97 3.40 25.98
N PHE A 159 -3.18 2.73 24.85
CA PHE A 159 -3.64 3.29 23.58
C PHE A 159 -5.03 2.78 23.18
N ARG A 160 -5.76 2.09 24.07
CA ARG A 160 -7.02 1.39 23.74
C ARG A 160 -8.16 2.30 23.25
N ASN A 161 -8.04 3.61 23.45
CA ASN A 161 -9.02 4.58 22.96
C ASN A 161 -8.54 5.33 21.70
N GLU A 162 -7.36 5.00 21.16
CA GLU A 162 -6.86 5.62 19.95
C GLU A 162 -7.54 5.02 18.71
N PRO A 163 -7.81 5.84 17.69
CA PRO A 163 -8.49 5.39 16.48
C PRO A 163 -7.61 4.57 15.55
N ASP A 164 -6.30 4.51 15.79
CA ASP A 164 -5.31 3.82 14.95
C ASP A 164 -4.11 3.38 15.79
N LEU A 165 -3.29 2.47 15.25
CA LEU A 165 -2.08 2.02 15.91
C LEU A 165 -1.02 3.14 15.94
N SER A 166 -0.40 3.32 17.10
CA SER A 166 0.79 4.13 17.21
C SER A 166 2.00 3.43 16.59
N PRO A 167 3.06 4.17 16.17
CA PRO A 167 4.30 3.57 15.67
C PRO A 167 4.98 2.61 16.66
N GLU A 168 4.77 2.81 17.96
CA GLU A 168 5.29 1.92 19.00
C GLU A 168 4.53 0.58 19.00
N GLU A 169 3.21 0.61 18.86
CA GLU A 169 2.36 -0.58 18.78
C GLU A 169 2.67 -1.39 17.52
N GLU A 170 2.76 -0.75 16.37
CA GLU A 170 3.12 -1.41 15.11
C GLU A 170 4.46 -2.14 15.24
N LYS A 171 5.48 -1.47 15.79
CA LYS A 171 6.80 -2.07 15.99
C LYS A 171 6.74 -3.26 16.95
N TYR A 172 5.94 -3.17 18.01
CA TYR A 172 5.76 -4.25 18.98
C TYR A 172 5.08 -5.44 18.34
N LEU A 173 3.97 -5.20 17.63
CA LEU A 173 3.17 -6.25 16.99
C LEU A 173 3.93 -6.97 15.88
N THR A 174 4.83 -6.29 15.17
CA THR A 174 5.73 -6.90 14.17
C THR A 174 6.69 -7.93 14.80
N ILE A 175 7.02 -7.77 16.08
CA ILE A 175 7.90 -8.71 16.79
C ILE A 175 7.06 -9.82 17.44
N TRP A 176 5.83 -9.48 17.84
CA TRP A 176 4.91 -10.39 18.51
C TRP A 176 4.32 -11.43 17.53
N SER A 177 4.06 -11.05 16.27
CA SER A 177 3.52 -11.92 15.22
C SER A 177 4.57 -12.88 14.65
#